data_d787696a7fa805657f9fa54bd5baf368
#
_entry.id   d787696a7fa805657f9fa54bd5baf368
#
_cell.length_a   1.000
_cell.length_b   1.000
_cell.length_c   1.000
_cell.angle_alpha   90.00
_cell.angle_beta   90.00
_cell.angle_gamma   90.00
#
_symmetry.space_group_name_H-M   'P 1'
#
loop_
_entity.id
_entity.type
_entity.pdbx_description
1 polymer ?
#
loop_
_entity_poly.entity_id
_entity_poly.type
_entity_poly.pdbx_seq_one_letter_code
_entity_poly.pdbx_strand_id
1 'polypeptide(L)'
;MLHRIHNIINTLKVNMEKNFLLILFYSASGSVKNLAHAIADGAEEVGMEVRIRTVPRISSKNEKVDPEIPNSGEVYCTKDDLANCSGLALGSPTRFGSMASPMKYFLDSTGDLWATNSLENKPGIVFTSTSSMHGGQESTLFNLLTFMLHQGMIIAGTPYSVVELNKTKSGGTPYGPSHVENFNSSNQLTKDEYEIARKTGIRVANLITKCDG
;
A
#
# COMPACT_ATOMS: atom_id res chain seq x y z
N MET A 1 22.42 21.01 35.58
CA MET A 1 22.81 20.80 34.19
C MET A 1 22.60 19.35 33.73
N LEU A 2 23.09 18.36 34.46
CA LEU A 2 22.91 16.91 34.16
C LEU A 2 21.44 16.45 34.09
N HIS A 3 20.53 16.98 34.93
CA HIS A 3 19.12 16.60 34.92
C HIS A 3 18.36 17.08 33.67
N ARG A 4 18.76 18.22 33.08
CA ARG A 4 18.21 18.73 31.82
C ARG A 4 18.68 17.91 30.61
N ILE A 5 19.94 17.45 30.64
CA ILE A 5 20.50 16.58 29.58
C ILE A 5 19.82 15.20 29.62
N HIS A 6 19.60 14.65 30.82
CA HIS A 6 18.90 13.37 30.99
C HIS A 6 17.45 13.42 30.50
N ASN A 7 16.73 14.51 30.76
CA ASN A 7 15.37 14.71 30.25
C ASN A 7 15.35 14.92 28.73
N ILE A 8 16.31 15.63 28.16
CA ILE A 8 16.44 15.78 26.71
C ILE A 8 16.75 14.42 26.04
N ILE A 9 17.65 13.62 26.62
CA ILE A 9 17.97 12.28 26.11
C ILE A 9 16.77 11.33 26.23
N ASN A 10 16.02 11.41 27.32
CA ASN A 10 14.79 10.63 27.48
C ASN A 10 13.65 11.10 26.57
N THR A 11 13.52 12.41 26.33
CA THR A 11 12.56 12.96 25.36
C THR A 11 12.96 12.60 23.92
N LEU A 12 14.26 12.56 23.61
CA LEU A 12 14.76 12.09 22.32
C LEU A 12 14.65 10.56 22.12
N LYS A 13 14.67 9.79 23.21
CA LYS A 13 14.44 8.33 23.15
C LYS A 13 12.97 7.94 23.02
N VAL A 14 12.02 8.82 23.39
CA VAL A 14 10.58 8.55 23.37
C VAL A 14 9.97 8.77 21.97
N ASN A 15 10.70 9.41 21.03
CA ASN A 15 10.15 9.77 19.71
C ASN A 15 10.96 9.28 18.51
N MET A 16 11.60 8.13 18.61
CA MET A 16 12.01 7.40 17.41
C MET A 16 11.01 6.27 17.16
N GLU A 17 9.76 6.59 16.82
CA GLU A 17 8.97 5.63 16.07
C GLU A 17 9.75 5.29 14.81
N LYS A 18 10.14 4.04 14.70
CA LYS A 18 10.93 3.55 13.57
C LYS A 18 10.10 3.75 12.31
N ASN A 19 10.70 4.36 11.28
CA ASN A 19 10.03 4.55 10.00
C ASN A 19 9.46 3.25 9.50
N PHE A 20 8.24 3.27 9.02
CA PHE A 20 7.60 2.09 8.47
C PHE A 20 6.86 2.39 7.18
N LEU A 21 6.87 1.40 6.29
CA LEU A 21 6.00 1.36 5.12
C LEU A 21 4.65 0.78 5.53
N LEU A 22 3.59 1.54 5.38
CA LEU A 22 2.24 1.01 5.49
C LEU A 22 1.82 0.41 4.15
N ILE A 23 1.42 -0.87 4.16
CA ILE A 23 0.81 -1.54 3.02
C ILE A 23 -0.68 -1.70 3.34
N LEU A 24 -1.48 -0.83 2.76
CA LEU A 24 -2.93 -0.82 2.93
C LEU A 24 -3.60 -1.39 1.70
N PHE A 25 -4.38 -2.47 1.86
CA PHE A 25 -5.05 -3.11 0.75
C PHE A 25 -6.46 -3.62 1.09
N TYR A 26 -7.27 -3.82 0.06
CA TYR A 26 -8.44 -4.68 0.09
C TYR A 26 -8.25 -5.84 -0.88
N SER A 27 -8.65 -7.05 -0.48
CA SER A 27 -8.59 -8.23 -1.34
C SER A 27 -9.85 -9.08 -1.17
N ALA A 28 -10.52 -9.40 -2.27
CA ALA A 28 -11.71 -10.25 -2.25
C ALA A 28 -11.35 -11.74 -2.40
N SER A 29 -10.40 -12.07 -3.29
CA SER A 29 -10.03 -13.43 -3.68
C SER A 29 -8.60 -13.84 -3.27
N GLY A 30 -7.82 -12.92 -2.71
CA GLY A 30 -6.43 -13.16 -2.29
C GLY A 30 -5.38 -12.58 -3.23
N SER A 31 -5.69 -12.28 -4.49
CA SER A 31 -4.71 -11.80 -5.48
C SER A 31 -4.00 -10.50 -5.05
N VAL A 32 -4.74 -9.49 -4.60
CA VAL A 32 -4.15 -8.24 -4.09
C VAL A 32 -3.35 -8.49 -2.80
N LYS A 33 -3.79 -9.42 -1.95
CA LYS A 33 -3.04 -9.84 -0.76
C LYS A 33 -1.66 -10.39 -1.15
N ASN A 34 -1.57 -11.24 -2.16
CA ASN A 34 -0.30 -11.81 -2.62
C ASN A 34 0.66 -10.72 -3.14
N LEU A 35 0.15 -9.72 -3.84
CA LEU A 35 0.95 -8.55 -4.24
C LEU A 35 1.44 -7.75 -3.02
N ALA A 36 0.56 -7.54 -2.01
CA ALA A 36 0.92 -6.84 -0.79
C ALA A 36 2.09 -7.52 -0.06
N HIS A 37 2.06 -8.85 0.06
CA HIS A 37 3.16 -9.61 0.64
C HIS A 37 4.44 -9.55 -0.19
N ALA A 38 4.36 -9.63 -1.52
CA ALA A 38 5.54 -9.48 -2.38
C ALA A 38 6.20 -8.08 -2.28
N ILE A 39 5.40 -7.03 -2.10
CA ILE A 39 5.89 -5.68 -1.81
C ILE A 39 6.55 -5.64 -0.42
N ALA A 40 5.95 -6.28 0.58
CA ALA A 40 6.50 -6.40 1.93
C ALA A 40 7.86 -7.10 1.92
N ASP A 41 7.97 -8.25 1.26
CA ASP A 41 9.22 -9.00 1.11
C ASP A 41 10.35 -8.09 0.59
N GLY A 42 10.05 -7.28 -0.43
CA GLY A 42 11.03 -6.36 -0.99
C GLY A 42 11.40 -5.21 -0.05
N ALA A 43 10.47 -4.64 0.67
CA ALA A 43 10.75 -3.55 1.61
C ALA A 43 11.55 -4.04 2.83
N GLU A 44 11.21 -5.21 3.35
CA GLU A 44 11.90 -5.86 4.47
C GLU A 44 13.33 -6.29 4.10
N GLU A 45 13.57 -6.69 2.84
CA GLU A 45 14.92 -7.05 2.33
C GLU A 45 15.93 -5.90 2.51
N VAL A 46 15.48 -4.65 2.44
CA VAL A 46 16.33 -3.46 2.66
C VAL A 46 16.21 -2.87 4.07
N GLY A 47 15.62 -3.63 5.01
CA GLY A 47 15.54 -3.29 6.43
C GLY A 47 14.42 -2.33 6.82
N MET A 48 13.45 -2.06 5.93
CA MET A 48 12.28 -1.25 6.24
C MET A 48 11.30 -2.03 7.12
N GLU A 49 10.81 -1.42 8.21
CA GLU A 49 9.68 -1.96 8.95
C GLU A 49 8.42 -1.90 8.08
N VAL A 50 7.65 -2.99 8.04
CA VAL A 50 6.40 -3.06 7.26
C VAL A 50 5.21 -3.32 8.18
N ARG A 51 4.15 -2.56 7.97
CA ARG A 51 2.85 -2.83 8.61
C ARG A 51 1.81 -3.10 7.52
N ILE A 52 1.33 -4.34 7.47
CA ILE A 52 0.29 -4.74 6.52
C ILE A 52 -1.08 -4.55 7.19
N ARG A 53 -1.99 -3.86 6.49
CA ARG A 53 -3.34 -3.55 6.96
C ARG A 53 -4.36 -3.78 5.87
N THR A 54 -5.57 -4.11 6.26
CA THR A 54 -6.71 -4.23 5.35
C THR A 54 -7.85 -3.32 5.79
N VAL A 55 -8.92 -3.28 4.99
CA VAL A 55 -10.17 -2.57 5.33
C VAL A 55 -11.30 -3.57 5.48
N PRO A 56 -12.30 -3.30 6.34
CA PRO A 56 -13.46 -4.15 6.51
C PRO A 56 -14.29 -4.24 5.21
N ARG A 57 -14.99 -5.35 5.04
CA ARG A 57 -15.97 -5.49 3.96
C ARG A 57 -17.18 -4.61 4.22
N ILE A 58 -17.72 -4.03 3.16
CA ILE A 58 -19.00 -3.32 3.25
C ILE A 58 -20.12 -4.36 3.10
N SER A 59 -21.06 -4.37 4.05
CA SER A 59 -22.25 -5.20 3.98
C SER A 59 -23.28 -4.59 3.02
N SER A 60 -23.99 -5.42 2.25
CA SER A 60 -25.15 -5.01 1.46
C SER A 60 -26.40 -4.74 2.33
N LYS A 61 -26.36 -5.12 3.60
CA LYS A 61 -27.40 -4.77 4.59
C LYS A 61 -26.88 -3.58 5.37
N ASN A 62 -27.58 -2.44 5.26
CA ASN A 62 -27.25 -1.22 5.97
C ASN A 62 -26.87 -1.51 7.43
N GLU A 63 -25.73 -0.95 7.89
CA GLU A 63 -25.31 -0.88 9.29
C GLU A 63 -24.63 -2.12 9.92
N LYS A 64 -24.35 -3.20 9.20
CA LYS A 64 -23.43 -4.22 9.74
C LYS A 64 -22.01 -3.89 9.33
N VAL A 65 -21.31 -3.21 10.22
CA VAL A 65 -19.85 -3.08 10.18
C VAL A 65 -19.26 -4.40 10.66
N ASP A 66 -18.19 -4.88 10.00
CA ASP A 66 -17.38 -5.99 10.53
C ASP A 66 -16.83 -5.60 11.91
N PRO A 67 -16.55 -6.56 12.82
CA PRO A 67 -15.99 -6.25 14.12
C PRO A 67 -14.66 -5.49 13.97
N GLU A 68 -14.31 -4.67 14.97
CA GLU A 68 -13.09 -3.87 14.99
C GLU A 68 -11.82 -4.70 14.81
N ILE A 69 -11.86 -5.97 15.19
CA ILE A 69 -10.77 -6.93 14.99
C ILE A 69 -11.28 -8.03 14.06
N PRO A 70 -10.59 -8.29 12.93
CA PRO A 70 -10.98 -9.37 12.03
C PRO A 70 -10.77 -10.73 12.72
N ASN A 71 -11.69 -11.66 12.47
CA ASN A 71 -11.60 -13.03 13.00
C ASN A 71 -10.40 -13.80 12.42
N SER A 72 -9.89 -13.36 11.27
CA SER A 72 -8.73 -13.94 10.58
C SER A 72 -8.19 -12.97 9.53
N GLY A 73 -6.92 -13.10 9.17
CA GLY A 73 -6.28 -12.26 8.17
C GLY A 73 -5.57 -11.05 8.77
N GLU A 74 -5.37 -10.02 7.94
CA GLU A 74 -4.65 -8.82 8.32
C GLU A 74 -5.50 -7.92 9.24
N VAL A 75 -4.85 -7.24 10.17
CA VAL A 75 -5.49 -6.26 11.07
C VAL A 75 -6.07 -5.11 10.25
N TYR A 76 -7.22 -4.59 10.66
CA TYR A 76 -7.79 -3.41 10.01
C TYR A 76 -6.93 -2.18 10.23
N CYS A 77 -6.84 -1.35 9.18
CA CYS A 77 -6.13 -0.09 9.22
C CYS A 77 -6.89 0.91 10.09
N THR A 78 -6.17 1.57 10.97
CA THR A 78 -6.64 2.75 11.69
C THR A 78 -6.20 4.03 10.98
N LYS A 79 -6.81 5.16 11.31
CA LYS A 79 -6.34 6.47 10.86
C LYS A 79 -4.94 6.79 11.41
N ASP A 80 -4.62 6.31 12.61
CA ASP A 80 -3.30 6.49 13.23
C ASP A 80 -2.21 5.72 12.46
N ASP A 81 -2.50 4.49 11.97
CA ASP A 81 -1.57 3.78 11.09
C ASP A 81 -1.24 4.61 9.85
N LEU A 82 -2.27 5.23 9.24
CA LEU A 82 -2.10 6.04 8.05
C LEU A 82 -1.39 7.38 8.35
N ALA A 83 -1.74 8.05 9.44
CA ALA A 83 -1.12 9.31 9.82
C ALA A 83 0.38 9.16 10.16
N ASN A 84 0.75 8.05 10.83
CA ASN A 84 2.10 7.84 11.34
C ASN A 84 3.02 7.05 10.40
N CYS A 85 2.51 6.56 9.25
CA CYS A 85 3.38 5.88 8.29
C CYS A 85 4.40 6.85 7.69
N SER A 86 5.57 6.33 7.33
CA SER A 86 6.60 7.10 6.61
C SER A 86 6.47 6.98 5.10
N GLY A 87 5.62 6.06 4.63
CA GLY A 87 5.24 5.87 3.23
C GLY A 87 4.07 4.92 3.12
N LEU A 88 3.42 4.91 1.97
CA LEU A 88 2.18 4.16 1.74
C LEU A 88 2.26 3.32 0.46
N ALA A 89 1.96 2.03 0.57
CA ALA A 89 1.59 1.18 -0.56
C ALA A 89 0.07 0.93 -0.49
N LEU A 90 -0.67 1.40 -1.48
CA LEU A 90 -2.14 1.35 -1.51
C LEU A 90 -2.64 0.42 -2.60
N GLY A 91 -3.43 -0.61 -2.23
CA GLY A 91 -3.87 -1.64 -3.16
C GLY A 91 -5.34 -1.98 -3.09
N SER A 92 -5.93 -2.21 -4.25
CA SER A 92 -7.32 -2.63 -4.39
C SER A 92 -7.49 -3.50 -5.65
N PRO A 93 -8.36 -4.51 -5.64
CA PRO A 93 -8.76 -5.13 -6.89
C PRO A 93 -9.54 -4.13 -7.75
N THR A 94 -9.50 -4.32 -9.07
CA THR A 94 -10.37 -3.54 -9.96
C THR A 94 -11.84 -3.86 -9.73
N ARG A 95 -12.65 -2.84 -9.79
CA ARG A 95 -14.11 -2.91 -9.92
C ARG A 95 -14.53 -1.91 -10.99
N PHE A 96 -14.76 -2.44 -12.21
CA PHE A 96 -15.12 -1.61 -13.37
C PHE A 96 -14.11 -0.48 -13.64
N GLY A 97 -12.80 -0.78 -13.51
CA GLY A 97 -11.73 0.20 -13.73
C GLY A 97 -11.47 1.16 -12.57
N SER A 98 -12.04 0.92 -11.40
CA SER A 98 -11.87 1.73 -10.19
C SER A 98 -11.52 0.85 -8.98
N MET A 99 -11.14 1.47 -7.85
CA MET A 99 -10.96 0.76 -6.60
C MET A 99 -12.27 0.16 -6.08
N ALA A 100 -12.17 -0.89 -5.28
CA ALA A 100 -13.31 -1.52 -4.63
C ALA A 100 -13.94 -0.60 -3.57
N SER A 101 -15.28 -0.68 -3.42
CA SER A 101 -16.04 0.14 -2.48
C SER A 101 -15.53 0.12 -1.03
N PRO A 102 -15.07 -1.01 -0.45
CA PRO A 102 -14.51 -1.00 0.91
C PRO A 102 -13.29 -0.09 1.03
N MET A 103 -12.40 -0.09 0.05
CA MET A 103 -11.24 0.80 0.02
C MET A 103 -11.69 2.26 -0.09
N LYS A 104 -12.58 2.57 -1.04
CA LYS A 104 -13.09 3.93 -1.22
C LYS A 104 -13.78 4.45 0.05
N TYR A 105 -14.59 3.62 0.69
CA TYR A 105 -15.28 3.96 1.93
C TYR A 105 -14.29 4.34 3.06
N PHE A 106 -13.22 3.56 3.23
CA PHE A 106 -12.18 3.87 4.20
C PHE A 106 -11.49 5.19 3.86
N LEU A 107 -11.07 5.37 2.61
CA LEU A 107 -10.36 6.59 2.18
C LEU A 107 -11.24 7.84 2.31
N ASP A 108 -12.55 7.73 2.06
CA ASP A 108 -13.49 8.84 2.26
C ASP A 108 -13.59 9.30 3.72
N SER A 109 -13.30 8.41 4.67
CA SER A 109 -13.31 8.75 6.09
C SER A 109 -12.07 9.53 6.55
N THR A 110 -11.02 9.68 5.70
CA THR A 110 -9.72 10.27 6.04
C THR A 110 -9.61 11.78 5.74
N GLY A 111 -10.74 12.48 5.60
CA GLY A 111 -10.76 13.92 5.30
C GLY A 111 -10.06 14.79 6.35
N ASP A 112 -10.02 14.35 7.60
CA ASP A 112 -9.28 14.97 8.70
C ASP A 112 -7.76 14.90 8.50
N LEU A 113 -7.24 13.78 8.00
CA LEU A 113 -5.81 13.62 7.68
C LEU A 113 -5.41 14.50 6.50
N TRP A 114 -6.29 14.65 5.51
CA TRP A 114 -6.09 15.60 4.42
C TRP A 114 -6.04 17.05 4.93
N ALA A 115 -6.98 17.43 5.79
CA ALA A 115 -7.04 18.79 6.34
C ALA A 115 -5.80 19.17 7.19
N THR A 116 -5.11 18.17 7.76
CA THR A 116 -3.89 18.35 8.56
C THR A 116 -2.60 18.07 7.79
N ASN A 117 -2.68 17.79 6.47
CA ASN A 117 -1.53 17.44 5.61
C ASN A 117 -0.69 16.26 6.13
N SER A 118 -1.34 15.29 6.80
CA SER A 118 -0.64 14.20 7.50
C SER A 118 0.17 13.30 6.59
N LEU A 119 -0.14 13.24 5.29
CA LEU A 119 0.56 12.40 4.29
C LEU A 119 1.44 13.21 3.32
N GLU A 120 1.52 14.53 3.49
CA GLU A 120 2.31 15.39 2.61
C GLU A 120 3.77 14.96 2.56
N ASN A 121 4.35 14.94 1.36
CA ASN A 121 5.74 14.57 1.07
C ASN A 121 6.14 13.11 1.39
N LYS A 122 5.23 12.26 1.84
CA LYS A 122 5.51 10.84 2.05
C LYS A 122 5.52 10.08 0.73
N PRO A 123 6.51 9.20 0.47
CA PRO A 123 6.54 8.37 -0.73
C PRO A 123 5.38 7.38 -0.77
N GLY A 124 4.77 7.22 -1.96
CA GLY A 124 3.66 6.30 -2.16
C GLY A 124 3.74 5.52 -3.47
N ILE A 125 3.26 4.29 -3.43
CA ILE A 125 3.06 3.39 -4.57
C ILE A 125 1.65 2.83 -4.54
N VAL A 126 1.16 2.39 -5.70
CA VAL A 126 -0.14 1.74 -5.83
C VAL A 126 -0.02 0.37 -6.48
N PHE A 127 -0.99 -0.54 -6.22
CA PHE A 127 -1.01 -1.86 -6.83
C PHE A 127 -2.44 -2.40 -6.97
N THR A 128 -2.65 -3.30 -7.95
CA THR A 128 -4.00 -3.81 -8.27
C THR A 128 -4.00 -5.24 -8.78
N SER A 129 -5.16 -5.85 -8.85
CA SER A 129 -5.40 -7.09 -9.59
C SER A 129 -6.63 -6.99 -10.48
N THR A 130 -6.60 -7.72 -11.59
CA THR A 130 -7.70 -7.82 -12.56
C THR A 130 -7.95 -9.27 -12.95
N SER A 131 -9.15 -9.56 -13.45
CA SER A 131 -9.46 -10.89 -13.96
C SER A 131 -9.03 -11.09 -15.42
N SER A 132 -8.65 -10.02 -16.14
CA SER A 132 -8.25 -10.08 -17.55
C SER A 132 -7.18 -9.05 -17.89
N MET A 133 -6.42 -9.30 -18.96
CA MET A 133 -5.27 -8.49 -19.39
C MET A 133 -5.60 -7.00 -19.58
N HIS A 134 -6.74 -6.66 -20.14
CA HIS A 134 -7.17 -5.27 -20.37
C HIS A 134 -8.37 -4.92 -19.47
N GLY A 135 -8.44 -5.53 -18.30
CA GLY A 135 -9.57 -5.43 -17.36
C GLY A 135 -9.55 -4.19 -16.46
N GLY A 136 -8.77 -3.17 -16.77
CA GLY A 136 -8.72 -1.92 -16.00
C GLY A 136 -7.58 -1.84 -14.99
N GLN A 137 -6.42 -2.44 -15.26
CA GLN A 137 -5.24 -2.34 -14.40
C GLN A 137 -4.82 -0.88 -14.23
N GLU A 138 -4.50 -0.20 -15.34
CA GLU A 138 -4.01 1.18 -15.34
C GLU A 138 -5.05 2.15 -14.79
N SER A 139 -6.31 2.01 -15.19
CA SER A 139 -7.38 2.90 -14.71
C SER A 139 -7.59 2.79 -13.19
N THR A 140 -7.50 1.58 -12.63
CA THR A 140 -7.58 1.37 -11.18
C THR A 140 -6.37 1.96 -10.46
N LEU A 141 -5.16 1.76 -11.02
CA LEU A 141 -3.94 2.37 -10.47
C LEU A 141 -4.03 3.90 -10.48
N PHE A 142 -4.44 4.52 -11.59
CA PHE A 142 -4.66 5.97 -11.66
C PHE A 142 -5.72 6.46 -10.67
N ASN A 143 -6.77 5.69 -10.45
CA ASN A 143 -7.80 6.03 -9.46
C ASN A 143 -7.21 6.04 -8.03
N LEU A 144 -6.35 5.07 -7.69
CA LEU A 144 -5.62 5.05 -6.41
C LEU A 144 -4.60 6.19 -6.31
N LEU A 145 -3.86 6.47 -7.39
CA LEU A 145 -2.90 7.58 -7.46
C LEU A 145 -3.57 8.94 -7.26
N THR A 146 -4.79 9.13 -7.75
CA THR A 146 -5.54 10.37 -7.55
C THR A 146 -5.73 10.68 -6.07
N PHE A 147 -6.05 9.69 -5.23
CA PHE A 147 -6.09 9.87 -3.78
C PHE A 147 -4.75 10.35 -3.22
N MET A 148 -3.65 9.71 -3.59
CA MET A 148 -2.31 10.09 -3.11
C MET A 148 -1.92 11.51 -3.52
N LEU A 149 -2.25 11.92 -4.75
CA LEU A 149 -2.00 13.28 -5.22
C LEU A 149 -2.78 14.32 -4.40
N HIS A 150 -4.05 14.05 -4.05
CA HIS A 150 -4.84 14.91 -3.17
C HIS A 150 -4.27 15.00 -1.75
N GLN A 151 -3.57 13.97 -1.30
CA GLN A 151 -2.88 13.96 0.00
C GLN A 151 -1.48 14.61 -0.04
N GLY A 152 -1.04 15.12 -1.19
CA GLY A 152 0.29 15.73 -1.33
C GLY A 152 1.47 14.75 -1.30
N MET A 153 1.23 13.47 -1.56
CA MET A 153 2.26 12.43 -1.51
C MET A 153 3.19 12.46 -2.72
N ILE A 154 4.40 11.94 -2.55
CA ILE A 154 5.38 11.73 -3.63
C ILE A 154 5.11 10.39 -4.30
N ILE A 155 4.64 10.43 -5.54
CA ILE A 155 4.30 9.22 -6.30
C ILE A 155 5.56 8.54 -6.82
N ALA A 156 5.69 7.23 -6.53
CA ALA A 156 6.74 6.38 -7.05
C ALA A 156 6.15 5.24 -7.90
N GLY A 157 6.56 5.16 -9.15
CA GLY A 157 6.21 4.06 -10.04
C GLY A 157 7.27 2.96 -10.04
N THR A 158 7.03 1.91 -10.84
CA THR A 158 8.00 0.85 -11.12
C THR A 158 8.87 1.27 -12.33
N PRO A 159 10.19 1.47 -12.16
CA PRO A 159 11.03 1.93 -13.27
C PRO A 159 11.33 0.81 -14.26
N TYR A 160 11.56 1.15 -15.53
CA TYR A 160 11.92 0.19 -16.57
C TYR A 160 13.31 -0.47 -16.39
N SER A 161 14.10 -0.05 -15.40
CA SER A 161 15.29 -0.79 -14.94
C SER A 161 14.93 -2.13 -14.26
N VAL A 162 13.68 -2.31 -13.87
CA VAL A 162 13.12 -3.61 -13.46
C VAL A 162 12.88 -4.43 -14.72
N VAL A 163 13.81 -5.32 -15.04
CA VAL A 163 13.85 -6.04 -16.33
C VAL A 163 12.63 -6.93 -16.55
N GLU A 164 11.99 -7.40 -15.49
CA GLU A 164 10.77 -8.21 -15.54
C GLU A 164 9.60 -7.41 -16.13
N LEU A 165 9.58 -6.08 -15.96
CA LEU A 165 8.56 -5.21 -16.52
C LEU A 165 8.53 -5.25 -18.07
N ASN A 166 9.67 -5.50 -18.70
CA ASN A 166 9.77 -5.66 -20.15
C ASN A 166 9.51 -7.10 -20.62
N LYS A 167 9.43 -8.08 -19.72
CA LYS A 167 9.31 -9.52 -20.04
C LYS A 167 7.95 -10.09 -19.69
N THR A 168 7.26 -9.50 -18.72
CA THR A 168 5.97 -10.01 -18.25
C THR A 168 4.97 -10.18 -19.41
N LYS A 169 4.21 -11.26 -19.32
CA LYS A 169 3.08 -11.54 -20.24
C LYS A 169 1.75 -11.56 -19.50
N SER A 170 1.76 -11.09 -18.26
CA SER A 170 0.58 -10.98 -17.40
C SER A 170 0.54 -9.60 -16.74
N GLY A 171 0.44 -9.52 -15.41
CA GLY A 171 0.47 -8.24 -14.71
C GLY A 171 1.84 -7.57 -14.72
N GLY A 172 1.86 -6.34 -14.22
CA GLY A 172 3.05 -5.48 -14.16
C GLY A 172 2.92 -4.26 -15.06
N THR A 173 2.94 -3.08 -14.45
CA THR A 173 2.90 -1.79 -15.15
C THR A 173 3.93 -0.83 -14.56
N PRO A 174 4.36 0.22 -15.31
CA PRO A 174 5.22 1.26 -14.77
C PRO A 174 4.52 2.13 -13.71
N TYR A 175 3.20 2.12 -13.68
CA TYR A 175 2.38 2.89 -12.72
C TYR A 175 2.28 2.20 -11.36
N GLY A 176 2.54 0.89 -11.30
CA GLY A 176 2.53 0.08 -10.09
C GLY A 176 2.41 -1.41 -10.39
N PRO A 177 2.75 -2.28 -9.44
CA PRO A 177 2.56 -3.72 -9.57
C PRO A 177 1.11 -4.08 -9.84
N SER A 178 0.89 -5.05 -10.73
CA SER A 178 -0.43 -5.59 -10.98
C SER A 178 -0.39 -7.12 -11.16
N HIS A 179 -1.52 -7.77 -10.92
CA HIS A 179 -1.73 -9.19 -11.15
C HIS A 179 -2.92 -9.41 -12.07
N VAL A 180 -2.77 -10.33 -13.03
CA VAL A 180 -3.87 -10.79 -13.87
C VAL A 180 -4.25 -12.20 -13.44
N GLU A 181 -5.45 -12.35 -12.87
CA GLU A 181 -5.99 -13.63 -12.48
C GLU A 181 -6.24 -14.47 -13.73
N ASN A 182 -5.54 -15.59 -13.87
CA ASN A 182 -5.76 -16.51 -14.97
C ASN A 182 -7.09 -17.25 -14.79
N PHE A 183 -7.80 -17.50 -15.90
CA PHE A 183 -9.04 -18.29 -15.95
C PHE A 183 -8.93 -19.69 -15.29
N ASN A 184 -7.72 -20.13 -14.95
CA ASN A 184 -7.43 -21.40 -14.28
C ASN A 184 -7.42 -21.30 -12.75
N SER A 185 -8.04 -20.29 -12.16
CA SER A 185 -8.33 -20.18 -10.71
C SER A 185 -7.10 -20.11 -9.78
N SER A 186 -5.95 -19.68 -10.26
CA SER A 186 -4.77 -19.49 -9.42
C SER A 186 -4.60 -18.02 -9.04
N ASN A 187 -4.82 -17.68 -7.76
CA ASN A 187 -4.49 -16.38 -7.19
C ASN A 187 -2.97 -16.18 -7.01
N GLN A 188 -2.15 -17.12 -7.52
CA GLN A 188 -0.70 -17.09 -7.38
C GLN A 188 -0.10 -16.11 -8.39
N LEU A 189 0.82 -15.29 -7.91
CA LEU A 189 1.60 -14.43 -8.78
C LEU A 189 2.50 -15.25 -9.70
N THR A 190 2.65 -14.80 -10.94
CA THR A 190 3.74 -15.28 -11.78
C THR A 190 5.08 -14.83 -11.19
N LYS A 191 6.18 -15.47 -11.61
CA LYS A 191 7.51 -15.06 -11.17
C LYS A 191 7.81 -13.59 -11.50
N ASP A 192 7.42 -13.14 -12.69
CA ASP A 192 7.66 -11.77 -13.12
C ASP A 192 6.83 -10.78 -12.30
N GLU A 193 5.55 -11.06 -12.03
CA GLU A 193 4.69 -10.23 -11.18
C GLU A 193 5.23 -10.11 -9.75
N TYR A 194 5.68 -11.22 -9.17
CA TYR A 194 6.31 -11.24 -7.85
C TYR A 194 7.56 -10.36 -7.82
N GLU A 195 8.49 -10.53 -8.78
CA GLU A 195 9.74 -9.76 -8.84
C GLU A 195 9.48 -8.27 -9.08
N ILE A 196 8.49 -7.91 -9.91
CA ILE A 196 8.06 -6.53 -10.11
C ILE A 196 7.57 -5.93 -8.78
N ALA A 197 6.71 -6.65 -8.06
CA ALA A 197 6.16 -6.19 -6.78
C ALA A 197 7.26 -6.05 -5.72
N ARG A 198 8.13 -7.06 -5.58
CA ARG A 198 9.25 -7.05 -4.64
C ARG A 198 10.22 -5.88 -4.91
N LYS A 199 10.65 -5.69 -6.15
CA LYS A 199 11.57 -4.59 -6.53
C LYS A 199 10.92 -3.21 -6.35
N THR A 200 9.60 -3.10 -6.51
CA THR A 200 8.86 -1.87 -6.22
C THR A 200 8.83 -1.61 -4.70
N GLY A 201 8.70 -2.65 -3.88
CA GLY A 201 8.82 -2.58 -2.42
C GLY A 201 10.20 -2.06 -1.98
N ILE A 202 11.29 -2.62 -2.53
CA ILE A 202 12.65 -2.13 -2.31
C ILE A 202 12.76 -0.64 -2.66
N ARG A 203 12.20 -0.25 -3.81
CA ARG A 203 12.27 1.14 -4.28
C ARG A 203 11.59 2.11 -3.31
N VAL A 204 10.36 1.83 -2.89
CA VAL A 204 9.63 2.74 -1.99
C VAL A 204 10.31 2.82 -0.62
N ALA A 205 10.81 1.72 -0.08
CA ALA A 205 11.57 1.69 1.17
C ALA A 205 12.83 2.57 1.10
N ASN A 206 13.58 2.47 0.01
CA ASN A 206 14.76 3.34 -0.22
C ASN A 206 14.38 4.82 -0.38
N LEU A 207 13.20 5.12 -0.94
CA LEU A 207 12.74 6.51 -1.03
C LEU A 207 12.34 7.05 0.34
N ILE A 208 11.66 6.28 1.17
CA ILE A 208 11.34 6.64 2.55
C ILE A 208 12.62 7.03 3.30
N THR A 209 13.63 6.15 3.28
CA THR A 209 14.91 6.42 3.96
C THR A 209 15.59 7.70 3.46
N LYS A 210 15.43 8.06 2.17
CA LYS A 210 16.03 9.28 1.60
C LYS A 210 15.25 10.55 1.91
N CYS A 211 13.93 10.45 2.11
CA CYS A 211 13.11 11.61 2.43
C CYS A 211 13.20 12.02 3.90
N ASP A 212 13.65 11.12 4.78
CA ASP A 212 13.81 11.38 6.21
C ASP A 212 15.17 12.00 6.59
N GLY A 213 16.08 12.16 5.67
CA GLY A 213 17.42 12.79 5.83
C GLY A 213 17.47 14.17 5.25
#